data_fcc8d86b048b212fba9dfdc30fedca19
#
_entry.id   fcc8d86b048b212fba9dfdc30fedca19
#
_cell.length_a   1.000
_cell.length_b   1.000
_cell.length_c   1.000
_cell.angle_alpha   90.00
_cell.angle_beta   90.00
_cell.angle_gamma   90.00
#
_symmetry.space_group_name_H-M   'P 1'
#
loop_
_entity.id
_entity.type
_entity.pdbx_description
1 polymer ?
#
loop_
_entity_poly.entity_id
_entity_poly.type
_entity_poly.pdbx_seq_one_letter_code
_entity_poly.pdbx_strand_id
1 'polypeptide(L)'
;MTIDLPVLKCGNSEPLKLGVHAGALGLAALCGLYNAAAWLSRREAHLAVNTVLYTALTIWEHQHVVHHLEALRRRAEEDAALARMKADAAQAPQATNEDEGGATTIVPLPQPSVAA
;
A
#
# COMPACT_ATOMS: atom_id res chain seq x y z
N MET A 1 -31.80 -5.01 3.35
CA MET A 1 -31.11 -4.08 2.45
C MET A 1 -29.62 -4.21 2.71
N THR A 2 -28.92 -4.92 1.87
CA THR A 2 -27.45 -4.93 1.87
C THR A 2 -27.00 -3.67 1.12
N ILE A 3 -26.46 -2.70 1.85
CA ILE A 3 -25.84 -1.52 1.24
C ILE A 3 -24.50 -1.99 0.65
N ASP A 4 -24.52 -2.34 -0.62
CA ASP A 4 -23.34 -2.67 -1.39
C ASP A 4 -22.57 -1.37 -1.67
N LEU A 5 -21.74 -0.96 -0.71
CA LEU A 5 -20.83 0.16 -0.88
C LEU A 5 -19.63 -0.33 -1.69
N PRO A 6 -19.44 0.13 -2.94
CA PRO A 6 -18.34 -0.30 -3.79
C PRO A 6 -16.96 -0.02 -3.15
N VAL A 7 -16.88 0.93 -2.22
CA VAL A 7 -15.69 1.26 -1.43
C VAL A 7 -15.19 0.09 -0.58
N LEU A 8 -16.10 -0.80 -0.16
CA LEU A 8 -15.73 -1.97 0.66
C LEU A 8 -15.25 -3.16 -0.18
N LYS A 9 -15.61 -3.21 -1.47
CA LYS A 9 -15.25 -4.31 -2.38
C LYS A 9 -13.90 -4.14 -3.06
N CYS A 10 -13.37 -2.92 -3.14
CA CYS A 10 -12.21 -2.61 -3.99
C CYS A 10 -10.84 -2.69 -3.29
N GLY A 11 -10.67 -3.40 -2.18
CA GLY A 11 -9.35 -3.55 -1.54
C GLY A 11 -8.65 -2.23 -1.13
N ASN A 12 -9.27 -1.10 -1.41
CA ASN A 12 -8.74 0.25 -1.21
C ASN A 12 -9.24 0.87 0.10
N SER A 13 -9.47 0.02 1.13
CA SER A 13 -9.97 0.46 2.44
C SER A 13 -8.90 1.10 3.33
N GLU A 14 -7.64 1.07 2.93
CA GLU A 14 -6.53 1.63 3.70
C GLU A 14 -6.66 3.15 3.95
N PRO A 15 -6.96 4.00 2.94
CA PRO A 15 -7.15 5.43 3.19
C PRO A 15 -8.37 5.72 4.07
N LEU A 16 -9.42 4.90 3.98
CA LEU A 16 -10.59 5.03 4.86
C LEU A 16 -10.24 4.68 6.30
N LYS A 17 -9.52 3.58 6.53
CA LYS A 17 -9.04 3.18 7.86
C LYS A 17 -8.13 4.26 8.45
N LEU A 18 -7.19 4.78 7.66
CA LEU A 18 -6.34 5.88 8.09
C LEU A 18 -7.15 7.11 8.47
N GLY A 19 -8.17 7.48 7.68
CA GLY A 19 -9.06 8.61 7.97
C GLY A 19 -9.82 8.43 9.27
N VAL A 20 -10.34 7.24 9.54
CA VAL A 20 -11.04 6.91 10.80
C VAL A 20 -10.09 7.01 12.00
N HIS A 21 -8.90 6.41 11.93
CA HIS A 21 -7.91 6.47 13.01
C HIS A 21 -7.37 7.89 13.23
N ALA A 22 -7.13 8.65 12.16
CA ALA A 22 -6.72 10.05 12.28
C ALA A 22 -7.81 10.92 12.93
N GLY A 23 -9.07 10.69 12.58
CA GLY A 23 -10.21 11.35 13.21
C GLY A 23 -10.35 11.00 14.70
N ALA A 24 -10.23 9.72 15.03
CA ALA A 24 -10.25 9.23 16.41
C ALA A 24 -9.09 9.81 17.24
N LEU A 25 -7.89 9.86 16.66
CA LEU A 25 -6.71 10.47 17.28
C LEU A 25 -6.94 11.95 17.60
N GLY A 26 -7.45 12.72 16.63
CA GLY A 26 -7.74 14.14 16.81
C GLY A 26 -8.79 14.38 17.92
N LEU A 27 -9.87 13.59 17.91
CA LEU A 27 -10.94 13.68 18.91
C LEU A 27 -10.43 13.29 20.31
N ALA A 28 -9.68 12.19 20.43
CA ALA A 28 -9.11 11.75 21.70
C ALA A 28 -8.15 12.79 22.28
N ALA A 29 -7.29 13.40 21.45
CA ALA A 29 -6.38 14.45 21.86
C ALA A 29 -7.11 15.69 22.36
N LEU A 30 -8.15 16.14 21.66
CA LEU A 30 -8.99 17.28 22.08
C LEU A 30 -9.70 17.01 23.40
N CYS A 31 -10.31 15.82 23.54
CA CYS A 31 -10.96 15.41 24.78
C CYS A 31 -9.98 15.32 25.95
N GLY A 32 -8.78 14.78 25.72
CA GLY A 32 -7.72 14.71 26.70
C GLY A 32 -7.29 16.08 27.18
N LEU A 33 -7.05 17.00 26.26
CA LEU A 33 -6.64 18.36 26.53
C LEU A 33 -7.72 19.14 27.30
N TYR A 34 -9.00 19.00 26.90
CA TYR A 34 -10.12 19.59 27.61
C TYR A 34 -10.25 19.08 29.04
N ASN A 35 -10.16 17.76 29.24
CA ASN A 35 -10.24 17.16 30.57
C ASN A 35 -9.05 17.58 31.45
N ALA A 36 -7.86 17.69 30.89
CA ALA A 36 -6.68 18.16 31.61
C ALA A 36 -6.84 19.63 32.08
N ALA A 37 -7.29 20.50 31.20
CA ALA A 37 -7.57 21.91 31.53
C ALA A 37 -8.68 22.04 32.58
N ALA A 38 -9.76 21.27 32.44
CA ALA A 38 -10.86 21.24 33.41
C ALA A 38 -10.41 20.70 34.76
N TRP A 39 -9.53 19.67 34.80
CA TRP A 39 -8.96 19.14 36.02
C TRP A 39 -8.08 20.18 36.74
N LEU A 40 -7.25 20.88 36.01
CA LEU A 40 -6.42 21.96 36.58
C LEU A 40 -7.26 23.06 37.22
N SER A 41 -8.45 23.35 36.66
CA SER A 41 -9.35 24.38 37.15
C SER A 41 -10.21 23.93 38.33
N ARG A 42 -10.78 22.71 38.22
CA ARG A 42 -11.80 22.21 39.17
C ARG A 42 -11.27 21.22 40.17
N ARG A 43 -10.12 20.59 39.92
CA ARG A 43 -9.47 19.56 40.76
C ARG A 43 -10.36 18.34 41.06
N GLU A 44 -11.27 18.00 40.15
CA GLU A 44 -12.19 16.87 40.30
C GLU A 44 -11.51 15.58 39.82
N ALA A 45 -11.51 14.53 40.67
CA ALA A 45 -10.78 13.26 40.41
C ALA A 45 -11.20 12.57 39.11
N HIS A 46 -12.49 12.64 38.74
CA HIS A 46 -12.98 12.01 37.50
C HIS A 46 -12.38 12.65 36.23
N LEU A 47 -12.06 13.95 36.27
CA LEU A 47 -11.40 14.63 35.16
C LEU A 47 -9.94 14.20 35.02
N ALA A 48 -9.25 13.91 36.12
CA ALA A 48 -7.91 13.34 36.10
C ALA A 48 -7.93 11.94 35.48
N VAL A 49 -8.88 11.09 35.87
CA VAL A 49 -9.03 9.74 35.28
C VAL A 49 -9.31 9.82 33.79
N ASN A 50 -10.23 10.68 33.37
CA ASN A 50 -10.52 10.89 31.95
C ASN A 50 -9.29 11.38 31.16
N THR A 51 -8.49 12.28 31.74
CA THR A 51 -7.26 12.75 31.13
C THR A 51 -6.29 11.59 30.87
N VAL A 52 -6.08 10.71 31.85
CA VAL A 52 -5.24 9.52 31.70
C VAL A 52 -5.76 8.59 30.61
N LEU A 53 -7.06 8.30 30.61
CA LEU A 53 -7.70 7.43 29.63
C LEU A 53 -7.58 7.99 28.19
N TYR A 54 -7.87 9.28 27.99
CA TYR A 54 -7.74 9.91 26.68
C TYR A 54 -6.28 10.03 26.24
N THR A 55 -5.34 10.21 27.15
CA THR A 55 -3.91 10.20 26.83
C THR A 55 -3.48 8.81 26.37
N ALA A 56 -3.89 7.75 27.07
CA ALA A 56 -3.60 6.38 26.65
C ALA A 56 -4.21 6.06 25.28
N LEU A 57 -5.46 6.46 25.06
CA LEU A 57 -6.13 6.29 23.77
C LEU A 57 -5.42 7.07 22.64
N THR A 58 -4.98 8.30 22.92
CA THR A 58 -4.22 9.11 21.96
C THR A 58 -2.92 8.43 21.56
N ILE A 59 -2.18 7.87 22.51
CA ILE A 59 -0.94 7.13 22.21
C ILE A 59 -1.25 5.88 21.38
N TRP A 60 -2.30 5.14 21.73
CA TRP A 60 -2.74 3.97 20.98
C TRP A 60 -3.09 4.31 19.53
N GLU A 61 -3.95 5.29 19.31
CA GLU A 61 -4.36 5.73 17.97
C GLU A 61 -3.18 6.29 17.17
N HIS A 62 -2.26 7.01 17.81
CA HIS A 62 -1.06 7.50 17.16
C HIS A 62 -0.22 6.36 16.57
N GLN A 63 -0.03 5.26 17.31
CA GLN A 63 0.70 4.10 16.80
C GLN A 63 0.02 3.47 15.60
N HIS A 64 -1.32 3.39 15.60
CA HIS A 64 -2.10 2.87 14.47
C HIS A 64 -1.97 3.78 13.23
N VAL A 65 -2.08 5.08 13.41
CA VAL A 65 -1.93 6.05 12.32
C VAL A 65 -0.53 5.95 11.69
N VAL A 66 0.52 5.91 12.50
CA VAL A 66 1.90 5.76 12.01
C VAL A 66 2.06 4.45 11.21
N HIS A 67 1.55 3.34 11.74
CA HIS A 67 1.61 2.05 11.05
C HIS A 67 0.91 2.07 9.68
N HIS A 68 -0.28 2.68 9.59
CA HIS A 68 -0.99 2.82 8.32
C HIS A 68 -0.28 3.76 7.33
N LEU A 69 0.33 4.84 7.82
CA LEU A 69 1.12 5.75 6.98
C LEU A 69 2.35 5.05 6.39
N GLU A 70 3.05 4.25 7.19
CA GLU A 70 4.18 3.46 6.71
C GLU A 70 3.77 2.42 5.66
N ALA A 71 2.63 1.77 5.85
CA ALA A 71 2.09 0.82 4.88
C ALA A 71 1.75 1.50 3.54
N LEU A 72 1.13 2.67 3.57
CA LEU A 72 0.82 3.46 2.37
C LEU A 72 2.09 3.94 1.66
N ARG A 73 3.09 4.38 2.43
CA ARG A 73 4.37 4.81 1.88
C ARG A 73 5.10 3.68 1.16
N ARG A 74 5.16 2.48 1.75
CA ARG A 74 5.76 1.30 1.10
C ARG A 74 5.08 0.97 -0.22
N ARG A 75 3.75 0.97 -0.25
CA ARG A 75 2.99 0.74 -1.50
C ARG A 75 3.32 1.77 -2.56
N ALA A 76 3.37 3.05 -2.20
CA ALA A 76 3.73 4.10 -3.13
C ALA A 76 5.17 3.93 -3.69
N GLU A 77 6.10 3.49 -2.87
CA GLU A 77 7.48 3.18 -3.27
C GLU A 77 7.54 1.97 -4.22
N GLU A 78 6.77 0.91 -3.94
CA GLU A 78 6.63 -0.28 -4.79
C GLU A 78 6.02 0.06 -6.15
N ASP A 79 4.94 0.84 -6.17
CA ASP A 79 4.29 1.29 -7.39
C ASP A 79 5.21 2.17 -8.24
N ALA A 80 5.97 3.06 -7.61
CA ALA A 80 6.96 3.89 -8.28
C ALA A 80 8.11 3.05 -8.86
N ALA A 81 8.58 2.04 -8.14
CA ALA A 81 9.62 1.13 -8.63
C ALA A 81 9.11 0.32 -9.83
N LEU A 82 7.90 -0.21 -9.76
CA LEU A 82 7.28 -0.94 -10.86
C LEU A 82 7.08 -0.07 -12.10
N ALA A 83 6.67 1.19 -11.92
CA ALA A 83 6.52 2.14 -13.01
C ALA A 83 7.86 2.43 -13.71
N ARG A 84 8.95 2.57 -12.93
CA ARG A 84 10.30 2.73 -13.49
C ARG A 84 10.74 1.51 -14.29
N MET A 85 10.56 0.31 -13.74
CA MET A 85 10.91 -0.93 -14.46
C MET A 85 10.15 -1.07 -15.77
N LYS A 86 8.86 -0.70 -15.80
CA LYS A 86 8.06 -0.72 -17.03
C LYS A 86 8.54 0.32 -18.04
N ALA A 87 8.94 1.50 -17.58
CA ALA A 87 9.47 2.55 -18.45
C ALA A 87 10.81 2.12 -19.07
N ASP A 88 11.70 1.53 -18.27
CA ASP A 88 12.99 1.03 -18.73
C ASP A 88 12.83 -0.13 -19.75
N ALA A 89 11.89 -1.04 -19.48
CA ALA A 89 11.56 -2.12 -20.39
C ALA A 89 10.98 -1.61 -21.73
N ALA A 90 10.18 -0.53 -21.68
CA ALA A 90 9.64 0.10 -22.90
C ALA A 90 10.70 0.85 -23.72
N GLN A 91 11.78 1.30 -23.08
CA GLN A 91 12.90 1.98 -23.72
C GLN A 91 14.03 1.05 -24.14
N ALA A 92 13.99 -0.22 -23.73
CA ALA A 92 14.92 -1.22 -24.20
C ALA A 92 14.86 -1.28 -25.73
N PRO A 93 15.98 -1.08 -26.48
CA PRO A 93 15.97 -1.16 -27.91
C PRO A 93 15.45 -2.55 -28.28
N GLN A 94 14.36 -2.59 -29.07
CA GLN A 94 13.98 -3.82 -29.76
C GLN A 94 15.21 -4.22 -30.54
N ALA A 95 15.92 -5.27 -30.09
CA ALA A 95 16.96 -5.88 -30.88
C ALA A 95 16.30 -6.22 -32.22
N THR A 96 16.62 -5.44 -33.22
CA THR A 96 16.26 -5.70 -34.59
C THR A 96 16.75 -7.09 -34.87
N ASN A 97 15.84 -8.04 -34.95
CA ASN A 97 16.07 -9.31 -35.65
C ASN A 97 16.15 -8.98 -37.14
N GLU A 98 17.07 -8.10 -37.51
CA GLU A 98 17.51 -7.92 -38.86
C GLU A 98 18.66 -8.90 -39.05
N ASP A 99 18.38 -9.81 -39.97
CA ASP A 99 19.34 -10.61 -40.67
C ASP A 99 19.84 -11.89 -40.03
N GLU A 100 19.09 -12.96 -40.16
CA GLU A 100 19.62 -14.21 -40.65
C GLU A 100 18.71 -14.79 -41.73
N GLY A 101 18.69 -14.14 -42.88
CA GLY A 101 18.45 -14.78 -44.15
C GLY A 101 19.62 -15.72 -44.50
N GLY A 102 19.98 -16.58 -43.57
CA GLY A 102 20.93 -17.66 -43.80
C GLY A 102 20.20 -18.76 -44.58
N ALA A 103 20.50 -18.85 -45.89
CA ALA A 103 20.07 -19.92 -46.77
C ALA A 103 20.28 -21.28 -46.10
N THR A 104 19.19 -21.93 -45.73
CA THR A 104 19.19 -23.34 -45.34
C THR A 104 19.49 -24.17 -46.57
N THR A 105 20.78 -24.47 -46.78
CA THR A 105 21.19 -25.50 -47.74
C THR A 105 20.65 -26.83 -47.23
N ILE A 106 19.55 -27.27 -47.85
CA ILE A 106 18.99 -28.60 -47.59
C ILE A 106 19.98 -29.61 -48.19
N VAL A 107 20.78 -30.22 -47.30
CA VAL A 107 21.61 -31.41 -47.67
C VAL A 107 20.62 -32.58 -47.81
N PRO A 108 20.49 -33.20 -49.04
CA PRO A 108 19.65 -34.38 -49.19
C PRO A 108 20.26 -35.55 -48.44
N LEU A 109 19.45 -36.18 -47.57
CA LEU A 109 19.80 -37.42 -46.88
C LEU A 109 20.06 -38.55 -47.89
N PRO A 110 21.12 -39.32 -47.73
CA PRO A 110 21.38 -40.49 -48.59
C PRO A 110 20.26 -41.53 -48.38
N GLN A 111 19.66 -41.94 -49.50
CA GLN A 111 18.69 -43.01 -49.54
C GLN A 111 19.38 -44.35 -49.22
N PRO A 112 18.79 -45.23 -48.37
CA PRO A 112 19.34 -46.56 -48.18
C PRO A 112 19.15 -47.39 -49.45
N SER A 113 20.24 -47.83 -49.98
CA SER A 113 20.29 -48.78 -51.10
C SER A 113 19.67 -50.11 -50.61
N VAL A 114 18.51 -50.46 -51.14
CA VAL A 114 17.90 -51.76 -50.98
C VAL A 114 18.59 -52.66 -52.00
N ALA A 115 19.58 -53.46 -51.53
CA ALA A 115 20.13 -54.57 -52.32
C ALA A 115 19.10 -55.71 -52.29
N ALA A 116 18.72 -56.15 -53.46
CA ALA A 116 17.94 -57.35 -53.71
C ALA A 116 18.71 -58.66 -53.33
#